data_91353bc760bf12395c64e618184bdd19
#
_entry.id   91353bc760bf12395c64e618184bdd19
#
_cell.length_a   1.000
_cell.length_b   1.000
_cell.length_c   1.000
_cell.angle_alpha   90.00
_cell.angle_beta   90.00
_cell.angle_gamma   90.00
#
_symmetry.space_group_name_H-M   'P 1'
#
loop_
_entity.id
_entity.type
_entity.pdbx_description
1 polymer ?
#
loop_
_entity_poly.entity_id
_entity_poly.type
_entity_poly.pdbx_seq_one_letter_code
_entity_poly.pdbx_strand_id
1 'polypeptide(L)'
;RLARVFTRYRYTGIWVVGFLVGLCTGLGALALARAHRALERASIRRKVARSSPNNDFVPIQLQQSHSIVSGVEGMIGNTPLVRIRSLSDLTGCEILGKAEFLNPGGSPKDRVALQIITEAEKDELLVPHTGSWIFEGTVGSTGISLATLACAKGYRCCIVVPDDVAEEKATLLRRLGAVVEAVRPRGIVDPRHFVNEARTRAQSWKPNHDEPCARAFFADQFETDANFFAHYEHTGPEIWTKTQGHV
;
A
#
# COMPACT_ATOMS: atom_id res chain seq x y z
N ARG A 1 -34.69 -35.93 -44.09
CA ARG A 1 -34.76 -34.48 -43.71
C ARG A 1 -34.85 -34.27 -42.19
N LEU A 2 -35.44 -35.16 -41.41
CA LEU A 2 -35.56 -35.05 -39.94
C LEU A 2 -34.23 -35.30 -39.21
N ALA A 3 -33.34 -36.14 -39.73
CA ALA A 3 -32.03 -36.40 -39.09
C ALA A 3 -31.06 -35.21 -39.09
N ARG A 4 -31.19 -34.26 -40.02
CA ARG A 4 -30.35 -33.02 -40.04
C ARG A 4 -30.82 -31.93 -39.10
N VAL A 5 -32.05 -31.97 -38.62
CA VAL A 5 -32.59 -31.00 -37.66
C VAL A 5 -32.15 -31.38 -36.25
N PHE A 6 -32.08 -32.68 -35.92
CA PHE A 6 -31.66 -33.14 -34.60
C PHE A 6 -30.17 -32.90 -34.32
N THR A 7 -29.31 -32.90 -35.33
CA THR A 7 -27.88 -32.62 -35.14
C THR A 7 -27.60 -31.14 -34.86
N ARG A 8 -28.46 -30.25 -35.35
CA ARG A 8 -28.31 -28.80 -35.14
C ARG A 8 -28.71 -28.35 -33.73
N TYR A 9 -29.65 -29.03 -33.08
CA TYR A 9 -30.08 -28.71 -31.71
C TYR A 9 -29.16 -29.32 -30.64
N ARG A 10 -28.41 -30.36 -30.95
CA ARG A 10 -27.46 -30.96 -29.99
C ARG A 10 -26.23 -30.07 -29.72
N TYR A 11 -25.77 -29.36 -30.76
CA TYR A 11 -24.65 -28.41 -30.62
C TYR A 11 -25.06 -27.11 -29.89
N THR A 12 -26.27 -26.61 -30.14
CA THR A 12 -26.76 -25.40 -29.44
C THR A 12 -27.00 -25.65 -27.96
N GLY A 13 -27.47 -26.86 -27.58
CA GLY A 13 -27.67 -27.21 -26.16
C GLY A 13 -26.36 -27.26 -25.36
N ILE A 14 -25.27 -27.78 -25.94
CA ILE A 14 -23.97 -27.85 -25.28
C ILE A 14 -23.39 -26.46 -25.08
N TRP A 15 -23.53 -25.56 -26.05
CA TRP A 15 -23.08 -24.18 -25.91
C TRP A 15 -23.88 -23.37 -24.88
N VAL A 16 -25.19 -23.56 -24.84
CA VAL A 16 -26.07 -22.90 -23.85
C VAL A 16 -25.76 -23.40 -22.45
N VAL A 17 -25.57 -24.71 -22.24
CA VAL A 17 -25.21 -25.29 -20.97
C VAL A 17 -23.79 -24.83 -20.55
N GLY A 18 -22.81 -24.84 -21.46
CA GLY A 18 -21.47 -24.36 -21.21
C GLY A 18 -21.45 -22.86 -20.86
N PHE A 19 -22.24 -22.03 -21.54
CA PHE A 19 -22.37 -20.61 -21.25
C PHE A 19 -23.06 -20.38 -19.91
N LEU A 20 -24.12 -21.09 -19.57
CA LEU A 20 -24.81 -21.00 -18.28
C LEU A 20 -23.93 -21.50 -17.13
N VAL A 21 -23.17 -22.56 -17.28
CA VAL A 21 -22.20 -23.03 -16.27
C VAL A 21 -21.08 -22.05 -16.12
N GLY A 22 -20.54 -21.45 -17.19
CA GLY A 22 -19.54 -20.40 -17.13
C GLY A 22 -20.07 -19.13 -16.42
N LEU A 23 -21.32 -18.75 -16.69
CA LEU A 23 -21.97 -17.62 -15.99
C LEU A 23 -22.18 -17.91 -14.50
N CYS A 24 -22.63 -19.11 -14.15
CA CYS A 24 -22.82 -19.52 -12.76
C CYS A 24 -21.50 -19.60 -11.99
N THR A 25 -20.42 -20.09 -12.61
CA THR A 25 -19.08 -20.11 -11.98
C THR A 25 -18.50 -18.71 -11.88
N GLY A 26 -18.67 -17.85 -12.88
CA GLY A 26 -18.26 -16.46 -12.84
C GLY A 26 -19.02 -15.64 -11.79
N LEU A 27 -20.34 -15.80 -11.70
CA LEU A 27 -21.16 -15.16 -10.66
C LEU A 27 -20.82 -15.70 -9.26
N GLY A 28 -20.54 -17.00 -9.14
CA GLY A 28 -20.09 -17.62 -7.91
C GLY A 28 -18.73 -17.07 -7.44
N ALA A 29 -17.77 -16.93 -8.35
CA ALA A 29 -16.47 -16.34 -8.07
C ALA A 29 -16.58 -14.87 -7.65
N LEU A 30 -17.45 -14.10 -8.33
CA LEU A 30 -17.72 -12.70 -7.95
C LEU A 30 -18.40 -12.58 -6.57
N ALA A 31 -19.34 -13.49 -6.27
CA ALA A 31 -20.01 -13.55 -4.97
C ALA A 31 -19.04 -13.93 -3.87
N LEU A 32 -18.15 -14.90 -4.09
CA LEU A 32 -17.10 -15.29 -3.16
C LEU A 32 -16.10 -14.16 -2.93
N ALA A 33 -15.67 -13.46 -3.98
CA ALA A 33 -14.78 -12.31 -3.86
C ALA A 33 -15.44 -11.14 -3.11
N ARG A 34 -16.75 -10.93 -3.28
CA ARG A 34 -17.52 -9.94 -2.52
C ARG A 34 -17.68 -10.35 -1.06
N ALA A 35 -17.95 -11.63 -0.80
CA ALA A 35 -18.06 -12.17 0.56
C ALA A 35 -16.71 -12.10 1.28
N HIS A 36 -15.61 -12.44 0.63
CA HIS A 36 -14.26 -12.30 1.17
C HIS A 36 -13.96 -10.85 1.56
N ARG A 37 -14.17 -9.90 0.65
CA ARG A 37 -14.02 -8.47 0.95
C ARG A 37 -14.94 -7.98 2.06
N ALA A 38 -16.15 -8.51 2.16
CA ALA A 38 -17.06 -8.17 3.25
C ALA A 38 -16.58 -8.72 4.60
N LEU A 39 -16.00 -9.93 4.61
CA LEU A 39 -15.39 -10.53 5.81
C LEU A 39 -14.13 -9.79 6.24
N GLU A 40 -13.29 -9.37 5.29
CA GLU A 40 -12.13 -8.51 5.56
C GLU A 40 -12.55 -7.17 6.17
N ARG A 41 -13.52 -6.47 5.56
CA ARG A 41 -14.08 -5.23 6.13
C ARG A 41 -14.69 -5.43 7.51
N ALA A 42 -15.35 -6.56 7.75
CA ALA A 42 -15.86 -6.92 9.07
C ALA A 42 -14.73 -7.23 10.07
N SER A 43 -13.64 -7.84 9.61
CA SER A 43 -12.42 -8.07 10.40
C SER A 43 -11.78 -6.74 10.80
N ILE A 44 -11.61 -5.81 9.85
CA ILE A 44 -11.11 -4.44 10.10
C ILE A 44 -12.01 -3.74 11.11
N ARG A 45 -13.34 -3.75 10.89
CA ARG A 45 -14.30 -3.18 11.86
C ARG A 45 -14.20 -3.79 13.25
N ARG A 46 -13.94 -5.11 13.35
CA ARG A 46 -13.72 -5.78 14.64
C ARG A 46 -12.37 -5.41 15.26
N LYS A 47 -11.31 -5.27 14.48
CA LYS A 47 -10.00 -4.76 14.94
C LYS A 47 -10.16 -3.34 15.45
N VAL A 48 -10.79 -2.45 14.67
CA VAL A 48 -11.09 -1.07 15.07
C VAL A 48 -11.97 -1.01 16.33
N ALA A 49 -13.04 -1.84 16.41
CA ALA A 49 -13.90 -1.89 17.59
C ALA A 49 -13.20 -2.47 18.83
N ARG A 50 -12.20 -3.35 18.65
CA ARG A 50 -11.37 -3.88 19.75
C ARG A 50 -10.26 -2.92 20.17
N SER A 51 -9.77 -2.10 19.26
CA SER A 51 -8.80 -1.03 19.53
C SER A 51 -9.48 0.28 19.97
N SER A 52 -10.82 0.35 19.88
CA SER A 52 -11.56 1.45 20.51
C SER A 52 -11.56 1.24 22.02
N PRO A 53 -10.76 1.96 22.78
CA PRO A 53 -10.78 1.86 24.23
C PRO A 53 -12.10 2.44 24.73
N ASN A 54 -12.67 1.82 25.76
CA ASN A 54 -13.57 2.51 26.65
C ASN A 54 -12.93 3.83 27.04
N ASN A 55 -13.33 4.92 26.45
CA ASN A 55 -13.10 6.33 26.79
C ASN A 55 -11.77 6.75 27.44
N ASP A 56 -10.83 5.83 27.65
CA ASP A 56 -9.48 6.12 28.14
C ASP A 56 -8.56 6.29 26.94
N PHE A 57 -8.73 7.44 26.24
CA PHE A 57 -7.74 7.93 25.31
C PHE A 57 -6.44 8.15 26.12
N VAL A 58 -5.55 7.19 26.08
CA VAL A 58 -4.18 7.39 26.56
C VAL A 58 -3.50 8.31 25.55
N PRO A 59 -3.21 9.56 25.88
CA PRO A 59 -2.50 10.45 24.96
C PRO A 59 -1.20 9.75 24.59
N ILE A 60 -0.98 9.54 23.29
CA ILE A 60 0.35 9.16 22.83
C ILE A 60 1.28 10.21 23.39
N GLN A 61 2.23 9.81 24.25
CA GLN A 61 3.29 10.73 24.65
C GLN A 61 4.07 11.05 23.40
N LEU A 62 3.75 12.20 22.79
CA LEU A 62 4.52 12.72 21.67
C LEU A 62 5.96 12.82 22.15
N GLN A 63 6.84 12.03 21.54
CA GLN A 63 8.27 12.10 21.86
C GLN A 63 8.69 13.55 21.82
N GLN A 64 9.21 14.04 22.93
CA GLN A 64 9.72 15.40 22.99
C GLN A 64 10.83 15.56 21.95
N SER A 65 10.90 16.71 21.32
CA SER A 65 11.78 17.06 20.21
C SER A 65 13.30 16.92 20.46
N HIS A 66 13.70 16.30 21.57
CA HIS A 66 15.09 16.14 22.00
C HIS A 66 15.52 14.68 22.20
N SER A 67 14.68 13.71 21.84
CA SER A 67 15.08 12.30 21.94
C SER A 67 15.96 11.90 20.75
N ILE A 68 17.04 11.19 21.03
CA ILE A 68 17.80 10.50 19.98
C ILE A 68 16.91 9.40 19.42
N VAL A 69 16.67 9.44 18.12
CA VAL A 69 15.85 8.43 17.41
C VAL A 69 16.77 7.39 16.79
N SER A 70 16.28 6.16 16.67
CA SER A 70 17.00 5.07 16.03
C SER A 70 16.61 5.01 14.56
N GLY A 71 17.58 5.22 13.68
CA GLY A 71 17.38 5.09 12.23
C GLY A 71 16.46 6.14 11.59
N VAL A 72 16.26 6.00 10.30
CA VAL A 72 15.37 6.86 9.50
C VAL A 72 13.91 6.66 9.90
N GLU A 73 13.53 5.45 10.28
CA GLU A 73 12.17 5.10 10.72
C GLU A 73 11.73 5.91 11.94
N GLY A 74 12.65 6.22 12.84
CA GLY A 74 12.37 7.05 14.02
C GLY A 74 12.13 8.53 13.72
N MET A 75 12.43 8.99 12.50
CA MET A 75 12.21 10.35 12.04
C MET A 75 10.82 10.54 11.41
N ILE A 76 10.10 9.44 11.13
CA ILE A 76 8.82 9.47 10.43
C ILE A 76 7.70 9.79 11.42
N GLY A 77 6.81 10.69 11.02
CA GLY A 77 5.67 11.09 11.82
C GLY A 77 5.97 12.23 12.79
N ASN A 78 5.08 12.43 13.73
CA ASN A 78 5.09 13.53 14.68
C ASN A 78 5.35 14.92 14.03
N THR A 79 4.93 15.08 12.78
CA THR A 79 5.11 16.30 12.01
C THR A 79 4.31 17.46 12.63
N PRO A 80 4.79 18.70 12.63
CA PRO A 80 4.07 19.83 13.21
C PRO A 80 2.78 20.16 12.41
N LEU A 81 1.84 20.80 13.10
CA LEU A 81 0.75 21.54 12.48
C LEU A 81 1.19 23.00 12.32
N VAL A 82 1.02 23.53 11.11
CA VAL A 82 1.41 24.90 10.76
C VAL A 82 0.17 25.70 10.41
N ARG A 83 -0.03 26.84 11.09
CA ARG A 83 -1.12 27.76 10.74
C ARG A 83 -0.83 28.42 9.39
N ILE A 84 -1.74 28.25 8.44
CA ILE A 84 -1.66 28.87 7.11
C ILE A 84 -2.29 30.27 7.23
N ARG A 85 -1.45 31.24 7.56
CA ARG A 85 -1.90 32.61 7.88
C ARG A 85 -2.78 33.21 6.80
N SER A 86 -2.34 33.19 5.54
CA SER A 86 -3.06 33.80 4.44
C SER A 86 -4.49 33.27 4.27
N LEU A 87 -4.69 31.97 4.45
CA LEU A 87 -6.02 31.36 4.37
C LEU A 87 -6.83 31.58 5.65
N SER A 88 -6.19 31.47 6.80
CA SER A 88 -6.88 31.71 8.09
C SER A 88 -7.39 33.14 8.20
N ASP A 89 -6.56 34.11 7.83
CA ASP A 89 -6.90 35.54 7.89
C ASP A 89 -7.97 35.92 6.85
N LEU A 90 -7.93 35.28 5.67
CA LEU A 90 -8.92 35.51 4.61
C LEU A 90 -10.30 34.95 4.97
N THR A 91 -10.35 33.80 5.61
CA THR A 91 -11.61 33.07 5.89
C THR A 91 -12.18 33.32 7.27
N GLY A 92 -11.38 33.86 8.19
CA GLY A 92 -11.73 33.97 9.61
C GLY A 92 -11.76 32.63 10.35
N CYS A 93 -11.28 31.55 9.72
CA CYS A 93 -11.20 30.20 10.29
C CYS A 93 -9.75 29.85 10.61
N GLU A 94 -9.52 28.99 11.61
CA GLU A 94 -8.21 28.42 11.87
C GLU A 94 -7.91 27.34 10.83
N ILE A 95 -7.02 27.63 9.85
CA ILE A 95 -6.62 26.67 8.82
C ILE A 95 -5.20 26.18 9.12
N LEU A 96 -5.08 24.88 9.39
CA LEU A 96 -3.83 24.21 9.74
C LEU A 96 -3.41 23.24 8.64
N GLY A 97 -2.13 23.24 8.32
CA GLY A 97 -1.49 22.27 7.44
C GLY A 97 -0.58 21.34 8.24
N LYS A 98 -0.74 20.03 8.08
CA LYS A 98 0.20 19.07 8.67
C LYS A 98 1.44 18.98 7.78
N ALA A 99 2.61 19.31 8.35
CA ALA A 99 3.86 19.49 7.62
C ALA A 99 4.52 18.13 7.24
N GLU A 100 3.81 17.31 6.49
CA GLU A 100 4.26 15.95 6.09
C GLU A 100 5.50 15.96 5.18
N PHE A 101 5.85 17.10 4.58
CA PHE A 101 7.10 17.28 3.84
C PHE A 101 8.36 17.21 4.73
N LEU A 102 8.21 17.23 6.05
CA LEU A 102 9.31 17.04 7.01
C LEU A 102 9.65 15.58 7.28
N ASN A 103 8.85 14.64 6.82
CA ASN A 103 9.24 13.23 6.83
C ASN A 103 10.47 13.00 5.91
N PRO A 104 11.32 12.01 6.16
CA PRO A 104 12.55 11.75 5.40
C PRO A 104 12.37 11.62 3.88
N GLY A 105 11.31 10.98 3.43
CA GLY A 105 10.94 10.87 2.00
C GLY A 105 10.08 12.04 1.51
N GLY A 106 9.80 13.02 2.36
CA GLY A 106 9.14 14.27 2.01
C GLY A 106 7.61 14.17 1.84
N SER A 107 6.96 13.14 2.36
CA SER A 107 5.51 12.96 2.15
C SER A 107 4.83 12.16 3.26
N PRO A 108 3.48 12.16 3.34
CA PRO A 108 2.74 11.29 4.26
C PRO A 108 2.88 9.80 3.91
N LYS A 109 3.41 9.46 2.74
CA LYS A 109 3.62 8.07 2.34
C LYS A 109 4.76 7.39 3.10
N ASP A 110 5.63 8.13 3.75
CA ASP A 110 6.62 7.58 4.66
C ASP A 110 5.95 6.81 5.80
N ARG A 111 4.85 7.33 6.34
CA ARG A 111 4.05 6.65 7.38
C ARG A 111 3.46 5.34 6.86
N VAL A 112 2.92 5.37 5.65
CA VAL A 112 2.32 4.20 5.00
C VAL A 112 3.39 3.15 4.73
N ALA A 113 4.52 3.54 4.16
CA ALA A 113 5.62 2.63 3.87
C ALA A 113 6.20 2.02 5.16
N LEU A 114 6.35 2.81 6.22
CA LEU A 114 6.82 2.32 7.52
C LEU A 114 5.86 1.28 8.10
N GLN A 115 4.56 1.56 8.09
CA GLN A 115 3.55 0.63 8.61
C GLN A 115 3.53 -0.68 7.81
N ILE A 116 3.56 -0.59 6.46
CA ILE A 116 3.61 -1.76 5.58
C ILE A 116 4.82 -2.65 5.90
N ILE A 117 6.00 -2.06 6.00
CA ILE A 117 7.24 -2.81 6.30
C ILE A 117 7.18 -3.39 7.71
N THR A 118 6.72 -2.62 8.70
CA THR A 118 6.63 -3.08 10.09
C THR A 118 5.66 -4.27 10.24
N GLU A 119 4.51 -4.22 9.58
CA GLU A 119 3.57 -5.37 9.58
C GLU A 119 4.16 -6.58 8.86
N ALA A 120 4.83 -6.36 7.70
CA ALA A 120 5.49 -7.44 6.98
C ALA A 120 6.63 -8.09 7.78
N GLU A 121 7.39 -7.32 8.54
CA GLU A 121 8.40 -7.84 9.48
C GLU A 121 7.78 -8.63 10.62
N LYS A 122 6.68 -8.12 11.20
CA LYS A 122 5.94 -8.79 12.28
C LYS A 122 5.34 -10.12 11.83
N ASP A 123 4.88 -10.18 10.59
CA ASP A 123 4.31 -11.40 9.99
C ASP A 123 5.39 -12.30 9.33
N GLU A 124 6.66 -11.99 9.55
CA GLU A 124 7.81 -12.70 8.99
C GLU A 124 7.83 -12.78 7.45
N LEU A 125 7.12 -11.89 6.77
CA LEU A 125 7.13 -11.76 5.31
C LEU A 125 8.38 -11.03 4.81
N LEU A 126 9.00 -10.23 5.67
CA LEU A 126 10.27 -9.55 5.47
C LEU A 126 11.19 -9.81 6.67
N VAL A 127 12.49 -10.01 6.38
CA VAL A 127 13.52 -10.13 7.41
C VAL A 127 14.67 -9.19 7.04
N PRO A 128 15.04 -8.21 7.91
CA PRO A 128 16.10 -7.25 7.62
C PRO A 128 17.44 -7.93 7.36
N HIS A 129 18.25 -7.35 6.48
CA HIS A 129 19.61 -7.78 6.16
C HIS A 129 19.75 -9.23 5.62
N THR A 130 18.68 -9.81 5.06
CA THR A 130 18.70 -11.15 4.44
C THR A 130 18.77 -11.11 2.92
N GLY A 131 18.88 -9.92 2.31
CA GLY A 131 18.75 -9.74 0.87
C GLY A 131 17.31 -9.74 0.37
N SER A 132 16.34 -9.66 1.26
CA SER A 132 14.91 -9.62 0.91
C SER A 132 14.55 -8.39 0.06
N TRP A 133 13.54 -8.57 -0.81
CA TRP A 133 13.11 -7.58 -1.77
C TRP A 133 11.72 -7.03 -1.45
N ILE A 134 11.56 -5.74 -1.61
CA ILE A 134 10.26 -5.04 -1.60
C ILE A 134 9.93 -4.64 -3.03
N PHE A 135 8.75 -5.04 -3.50
CA PHE A 135 8.23 -4.69 -4.82
C PHE A 135 7.02 -3.79 -4.68
N GLU A 136 6.94 -2.74 -5.51
CA GLU A 136 5.76 -1.89 -5.61
C GLU A 136 5.63 -1.29 -7.00
N GLY A 137 4.38 -1.11 -7.45
CA GLY A 137 4.04 -0.41 -8.69
C GLY A 137 3.51 0.99 -8.38
N THR A 138 4.28 2.04 -8.62
CA THR A 138 3.86 3.39 -8.26
C THR A 138 4.58 4.48 -9.06
N VAL A 139 3.86 5.56 -9.36
CA VAL A 139 4.42 6.79 -9.98
C VAL A 139 4.64 7.91 -8.95
N GLY A 140 4.28 7.68 -7.70
CA GLY A 140 4.21 8.70 -6.67
C GLY A 140 5.24 8.56 -5.55
N SER A 141 4.98 9.27 -4.47
CA SER A 141 5.84 9.34 -3.29
C SER A 141 5.98 8.01 -2.53
N THR A 142 5.05 7.06 -2.70
CA THR A 142 5.17 5.73 -2.07
C THR A 142 6.45 5.01 -2.47
N GLY A 143 6.83 5.10 -3.75
CA GLY A 143 8.10 4.53 -4.22
C GLY A 143 9.32 5.15 -3.54
N ILE A 144 9.31 6.47 -3.36
CA ILE A 144 10.38 7.20 -2.65
C ILE A 144 10.45 6.73 -1.19
N SER A 145 9.30 6.66 -0.52
CA SER A 145 9.21 6.23 0.87
C SER A 145 9.68 4.79 1.07
N LEU A 146 9.24 3.86 0.20
CA LEU A 146 9.69 2.47 0.24
C LEU A 146 11.18 2.34 -0.05
N ALA A 147 11.72 3.04 -1.05
CA ALA A 147 13.15 3.02 -1.37
C ALA A 147 14.00 3.56 -0.20
N THR A 148 13.57 4.66 0.42
CA THR A 148 14.24 5.26 1.59
C THR A 148 14.31 4.28 2.76
N LEU A 149 13.18 3.67 3.11
CA LEU A 149 13.12 2.71 4.21
C LEU A 149 13.81 1.39 3.88
N ALA A 150 13.70 0.91 2.65
CA ALA A 150 14.41 -0.29 2.20
C ALA A 150 15.93 -0.12 2.37
N CYS A 151 16.47 1.02 1.93
CA CYS A 151 17.88 1.33 2.12
C CYS A 151 18.25 1.37 3.60
N ALA A 152 17.46 2.02 4.45
CA ALA A 152 17.73 2.16 5.88
C ALA A 152 17.69 0.81 6.63
N LYS A 153 16.79 -0.10 6.23
CA LYS A 153 16.55 -1.40 6.89
C LYS A 153 17.27 -2.57 6.22
N GLY A 154 18.12 -2.31 5.21
CA GLY A 154 18.91 -3.34 4.52
C GLY A 154 18.07 -4.26 3.61
N TYR A 155 17.02 -3.75 3.04
CA TYR A 155 16.24 -4.40 1.99
C TYR A 155 16.66 -3.94 0.60
N ARG A 156 16.41 -4.77 -0.40
CA ARG A 156 16.41 -4.35 -1.80
C ARG A 156 15.02 -3.87 -2.19
N CYS A 157 14.94 -2.90 -3.08
CA CYS A 157 13.68 -2.33 -3.52
C CYS A 157 13.60 -2.31 -5.04
N CYS A 158 12.48 -2.78 -5.59
CA CYS A 158 12.16 -2.71 -7.01
C CYS A 158 10.86 -1.94 -7.19
N ILE A 159 10.93 -0.82 -7.90
CA ILE A 159 9.77 0.01 -8.23
C ILE A 159 9.47 -0.10 -9.71
N VAL A 160 8.28 -0.59 -10.02
CA VAL A 160 7.77 -0.66 -11.39
C VAL A 160 7.00 0.61 -11.70
N VAL A 161 7.38 1.29 -12.76
CA VAL A 161 6.80 2.57 -13.18
C VAL A 161 6.33 2.49 -14.63
N PRO A 162 5.37 3.31 -15.08
CA PRO A 162 5.11 3.47 -16.50
C PRO A 162 6.28 4.19 -17.18
N ASP A 163 6.55 3.91 -18.46
CA ASP A 163 7.67 4.45 -19.23
C ASP A 163 7.52 5.94 -19.60
N ASP A 164 6.36 6.52 -19.34
CA ASP A 164 6.09 7.96 -19.46
C ASP A 164 6.29 8.74 -18.15
N VAL A 165 6.82 8.08 -17.09
CA VAL A 165 7.16 8.76 -15.84
C VAL A 165 8.28 9.77 -16.06
N ALA A 166 8.21 10.91 -15.37
CA ALA A 166 9.26 11.93 -15.43
C ALA A 166 10.62 11.36 -14.99
N GLU A 167 11.66 11.57 -15.81
CA GLU A 167 13.01 11.00 -15.59
C GLU A 167 13.61 11.44 -14.24
N GLU A 168 13.26 12.62 -13.75
CA GLU A 168 13.69 13.10 -12.43
C GLU A 168 13.24 12.19 -11.30
N LYS A 169 12.01 11.65 -11.41
CA LYS A 169 11.47 10.70 -10.43
C LYS A 169 12.19 9.36 -10.50
N ALA A 170 12.38 8.83 -11.70
CA ALA A 170 13.11 7.58 -11.91
C ALA A 170 14.56 7.70 -11.42
N THR A 171 15.21 8.82 -11.70
CA THR A 171 16.57 9.12 -11.23
C THR A 171 16.63 9.23 -9.71
N LEU A 172 15.66 9.87 -9.06
CA LEU A 172 15.60 9.95 -7.60
C LEU A 172 15.47 8.56 -6.98
N LEU A 173 14.59 7.71 -7.50
CA LEU A 173 14.43 6.33 -7.02
C LEU A 173 15.72 5.53 -7.13
N ARG A 174 16.43 5.63 -8.27
CA ARG A 174 17.73 4.96 -8.46
C ARG A 174 18.80 5.47 -7.47
N ARG A 175 18.82 6.77 -7.20
CA ARG A 175 19.74 7.38 -6.21
C ARG A 175 19.45 6.92 -4.78
N LEU A 176 18.19 6.58 -4.47
CA LEU A 176 17.80 5.96 -3.20
C LEU A 176 18.09 4.45 -3.15
N GLY A 177 18.72 3.89 -4.18
CA GLY A 177 19.11 2.48 -4.23
C GLY A 177 18.04 1.54 -4.79
N ALA A 178 16.92 2.05 -5.28
CA ALA A 178 15.89 1.21 -5.87
C ALA A 178 16.25 0.81 -7.31
N VAL A 179 15.94 -0.42 -7.68
CA VAL A 179 15.84 -0.86 -9.07
C VAL A 179 14.55 -0.30 -9.64
N VAL A 180 14.63 0.42 -10.76
CA VAL A 180 13.47 1.01 -11.42
C VAL A 180 13.24 0.31 -12.75
N GLU A 181 12.09 -0.31 -12.89
CA GLU A 181 11.66 -0.99 -14.10
C GLU A 181 10.52 -0.23 -14.77
N ALA A 182 10.73 0.16 -16.02
CA ALA A 182 9.74 0.88 -16.80
C ALA A 182 8.92 -0.10 -17.67
N VAL A 183 7.60 0.09 -17.67
CA VAL A 183 6.66 -0.70 -18.48
C VAL A 183 5.70 0.23 -19.22
N ARG A 184 5.15 -0.19 -20.35
CA ARG A 184 4.20 0.63 -21.10
C ARG A 184 2.94 0.94 -20.29
N PRO A 185 2.44 2.19 -20.27
CA PRO A 185 1.20 2.57 -19.61
C PRO A 185 0.02 1.73 -20.10
N ARG A 186 -0.78 1.25 -19.16
CA ARG A 186 -1.98 0.44 -19.41
C ARG A 186 -3.03 0.73 -18.37
N GLY A 187 -4.27 0.32 -18.63
CA GLY A 187 -5.33 0.37 -17.62
C GLY A 187 -5.09 -0.64 -16.50
N ILE A 188 -5.55 -0.33 -15.30
CA ILE A 188 -5.33 -1.15 -14.08
C ILE A 188 -5.84 -2.59 -14.20
N VAL A 189 -6.81 -2.85 -15.07
CA VAL A 189 -7.35 -4.19 -15.32
C VAL A 189 -6.45 -5.05 -16.23
N ASP A 190 -5.50 -4.44 -16.97
CA ASP A 190 -4.52 -5.19 -17.78
C ASP A 190 -3.49 -5.84 -16.85
N PRO A 191 -3.20 -7.13 -16.97
CA PRO A 191 -2.15 -7.81 -16.19
C PRO A 191 -0.77 -7.15 -16.30
N ARG A 192 -0.50 -6.42 -17.39
CA ARG A 192 0.75 -5.72 -17.67
C ARG A 192 0.73 -4.27 -17.17
N HIS A 193 -0.27 -3.85 -16.40
CA HIS A 193 -0.23 -2.58 -15.67
C HIS A 193 0.91 -2.61 -14.65
N PHE A 194 1.60 -1.50 -14.44
CA PHE A 194 2.80 -1.44 -13.58
C PHE A 194 2.58 -1.98 -12.16
N VAL A 195 1.38 -1.84 -11.58
CA VAL A 195 1.02 -2.42 -10.28
C VAL A 195 0.95 -3.96 -10.36
N ASN A 196 0.29 -4.49 -11.39
CA ASN A 196 0.14 -5.94 -11.59
C ASN A 196 1.48 -6.59 -11.95
N GLU A 197 2.31 -5.89 -12.70
CA GLU A 197 3.68 -6.32 -13.02
C GLU A 197 4.54 -6.39 -11.75
N ALA A 198 4.47 -5.40 -10.86
CA ALA A 198 5.20 -5.43 -9.59
C ALA A 198 4.77 -6.63 -8.72
N ARG A 199 3.45 -6.89 -8.65
CA ARG A 199 2.91 -8.07 -7.96
C ARG A 199 3.42 -9.37 -8.57
N THR A 200 3.40 -9.49 -9.91
CA THR A 200 3.88 -10.67 -10.62
C THR A 200 5.37 -10.92 -10.37
N ARG A 201 6.20 -9.86 -10.35
CA ARG A 201 7.62 -9.95 -10.02
C ARG A 201 7.85 -10.48 -8.61
N ALA A 202 7.13 -9.95 -7.64
CA ALA A 202 7.22 -10.43 -6.25
C ALA A 202 6.85 -11.93 -6.16
N GLN A 203 5.76 -12.33 -6.82
CA GLN A 203 5.29 -13.73 -6.79
C GLN A 203 6.20 -14.72 -7.53
N SER A 204 6.84 -14.27 -8.61
CA SER A 204 7.73 -15.11 -9.42
C SER A 204 9.19 -15.12 -8.91
N TRP A 205 9.53 -14.22 -8.01
CA TRP A 205 10.87 -14.11 -7.47
C TRP A 205 11.25 -15.34 -6.64
N LYS A 206 12.52 -15.74 -6.69
CA LYS A 206 13.03 -16.86 -5.91
C LYS A 206 14.37 -16.47 -5.30
N PRO A 207 14.67 -16.90 -4.06
CA PRO A 207 15.96 -16.70 -3.46
C PRO A 207 17.06 -17.40 -4.26
N ASN A 208 18.25 -16.83 -4.29
CA ASN A 208 19.42 -17.46 -4.84
C ASN A 208 20.11 -18.36 -3.79
N HIS A 209 21.12 -19.10 -4.22
CA HIS A 209 21.84 -20.02 -3.34
C HIS A 209 22.57 -19.30 -2.20
N ASP A 210 23.04 -18.07 -2.43
CA ASP A 210 23.82 -17.29 -1.45
C ASP A 210 22.95 -16.59 -0.41
N GLU A 211 21.67 -16.38 -0.73
CA GLU A 211 20.69 -15.71 0.13
C GLU A 211 19.42 -16.58 0.32
N PRO A 212 19.52 -17.77 0.90
CA PRO A 212 18.41 -18.73 0.96
C PRO A 212 17.26 -18.25 1.86
N CYS A 213 17.51 -17.31 2.77
CA CYS A 213 16.52 -16.72 3.66
C CYS A 213 15.87 -15.46 3.09
N ALA A 214 16.33 -14.96 1.95
CA ALA A 214 15.75 -13.80 1.30
C ALA A 214 14.32 -14.09 0.84
N ARG A 215 13.48 -13.08 0.92
CA ARG A 215 12.06 -13.15 0.57
C ARG A 215 11.70 -12.01 -0.39
N ALA A 216 10.61 -12.18 -1.13
CA ALA A 216 10.03 -11.15 -1.95
C ALA A 216 8.67 -10.76 -1.40
N PHE A 217 8.46 -9.48 -1.21
CA PHE A 217 7.25 -8.92 -0.66
C PHE A 217 6.68 -7.85 -1.60
N PHE A 218 5.40 -7.95 -1.93
CA PHE A 218 4.67 -6.92 -2.66
C PHE A 218 3.95 -6.01 -1.67
N ALA A 219 4.28 -4.72 -1.67
CA ALA A 219 3.81 -3.77 -0.66
C ALA A 219 2.31 -3.47 -0.75
N ASP A 220 1.74 -3.53 -1.96
CA ASP A 220 0.29 -3.45 -2.24
C ASP A 220 -0.41 -2.27 -1.56
N GLN A 221 0.12 -1.06 -1.74
CA GLN A 221 -0.33 0.14 -1.04
C GLN A 221 -1.84 0.43 -1.14
N PHE A 222 -2.50 -0.08 -2.18
CA PHE A 222 -3.91 0.19 -2.43
C PHE A 222 -4.86 -0.78 -1.74
N GLU A 223 -4.41 -2.00 -1.44
CA GLU A 223 -5.25 -3.05 -0.86
C GLU A 223 -4.86 -3.40 0.58
N THR A 224 -3.66 -3.01 1.02
CA THR A 224 -3.20 -3.31 2.38
C THR A 224 -3.89 -2.47 3.44
N ASP A 225 -4.31 -3.11 4.52
CA ASP A 225 -4.87 -2.45 5.71
C ASP A 225 -3.84 -1.54 6.40
N ALA A 226 -2.54 -1.81 6.22
CA ALA A 226 -1.45 -1.04 6.80
C ALA A 226 -1.53 0.45 6.41
N ASN A 227 -2.00 0.77 5.19
CA ASN A 227 -2.22 2.14 4.75
C ASN A 227 -3.28 2.86 5.62
N PHE A 228 -4.37 2.18 5.96
CA PHE A 228 -5.38 2.72 6.85
C PHE A 228 -4.83 2.88 8.28
N PHE A 229 -4.18 1.86 8.82
CA PHE A 229 -3.68 1.88 10.20
C PHE A 229 -2.56 2.91 10.40
N ALA A 230 -1.72 3.17 9.41
CA ALA A 230 -0.72 4.24 9.46
C ALA A 230 -1.33 5.61 9.80
N HIS A 231 -2.54 5.88 9.33
CA HIS A 231 -3.23 7.14 9.61
C HIS A 231 -4.14 7.05 10.84
N TYR A 232 -4.80 5.92 11.04
CA TYR A 232 -5.70 5.71 12.16
C TYR A 232 -4.95 5.70 13.51
N GLU A 233 -3.81 5.01 13.57
CA GLU A 233 -3.03 4.86 14.81
C GLU A 233 -2.05 6.02 15.06
N HIS A 234 -1.68 6.77 14.02
CA HIS A 234 -0.66 7.83 14.15
C HIS A 234 -1.14 9.20 13.70
N THR A 235 -1.50 9.40 12.44
CA THR A 235 -1.81 10.74 11.90
C THR A 235 -3.02 11.37 12.60
N GLY A 236 -4.10 10.61 12.76
CA GLY A 236 -5.32 11.07 13.44
C GLY A 236 -5.07 11.48 14.89
N PRO A 237 -4.48 10.59 15.72
CA PRO A 237 -4.12 10.94 17.10
C PRO A 237 -3.16 12.12 17.22
N GLU A 238 -2.18 12.27 16.32
CA GLU A 238 -1.30 13.43 16.29
C GLU A 238 -2.06 14.75 16.06
N ILE A 239 -3.01 14.75 15.11
CA ILE A 239 -3.85 15.93 14.83
C ILE A 239 -4.69 16.23 16.06
N TRP A 240 -5.40 15.24 16.58
CA TRP A 240 -6.26 15.38 17.75
C TRP A 240 -5.53 15.95 18.96
N THR A 241 -4.36 15.40 19.28
CA THR A 241 -3.55 15.84 20.43
C THR A 241 -3.02 17.26 20.23
N LYS A 242 -2.51 17.58 19.03
CA LYS A 242 -1.92 18.91 18.75
C LYS A 242 -2.95 20.02 18.68
N THR A 243 -4.22 19.70 18.40
CA THR A 243 -5.33 20.62 18.40
C THR A 243 -6.12 20.60 19.72
N GLN A 244 -5.70 19.79 20.69
CA GLN A 244 -6.40 19.61 21.96
C GLN A 244 -7.88 19.21 21.77
N GLY A 245 -8.16 18.46 20.71
CA GLY A 245 -9.50 18.03 20.36
C GLY A 245 -10.37 19.08 19.66
N HIS A 246 -9.82 20.21 19.29
CA HIS A 246 -10.53 21.30 18.58
C HIS A 246 -10.31 21.16 17.06
N VAL A 247 -10.98 20.19 16.42
CA VAL A 247 -11.01 19.97 14.97
C VAL A 247 -12.41 19.59 14.51
#